data_5e93a950721e6f93b2d962f7ec2e4e17
#
_entry.id   5e93a950721e6f93b2d962f7ec2e4e17
#
_cell.length_a   1.000
_cell.length_b   1.000
_cell.length_c   1.000
_cell.angle_alpha   90.00
_cell.angle_beta   90.00
_cell.angle_gamma   90.00
#
_symmetry.space_group_name_H-M   'P 1'
#
loop_
_entity.id
_entity.type
_entity.pdbx_description
1 polymer ?
#
loop_
_entity_poly.entity_id
_entity_poly.type
_entity_poly.pdbx_seq_one_letter_code
_entity_poly.pdbx_strand_id
1 'polypeptide(L)'
;ILSKEIEVSDSLFLKSPSYSEEKRIFQEISMSQENLSNSAGPNCLKRSFGMREAVTITAGSVIGVGLFTTGSNVVGNLGVEVIFATLLALLVSIYPALLYAEMGAALPYAGGTYQFASLGLGKAVGVLAGWNFIISLVPVTGGEALAFSYYFKTLCLAFGWQIPLSNVAVALIVTIGFIIANVFGVRLTGRLQNGLMFFLSLIHI
;
A
#
# COMPACT_ATOMS: atom_id res chain seq x y z
N ILE A 1 -17.76 10.12 43.88
CA ILE A 1 -16.33 10.47 44.11
C ILE A 1 -15.54 10.13 42.85
N LEU A 2 -15.66 8.94 42.25
CA LEU A 2 -14.96 8.52 41.02
C LEU A 2 -15.22 9.43 39.79
N SER A 3 -16.44 9.95 39.64
CA SER A 3 -16.80 10.84 38.51
C SER A 3 -16.08 12.20 38.58
N LYS A 4 -15.79 12.70 39.77
CA LYS A 4 -15.07 13.97 39.98
C LYS A 4 -13.55 13.84 39.77
N GLU A 5 -12.98 12.67 40.03
CA GLU A 5 -11.55 12.42 39.78
C GLU A 5 -11.24 12.27 38.30
N ILE A 6 -12.16 11.68 37.52
CA ILE A 6 -12.02 11.58 36.06
C ILE A 6 -12.07 12.97 35.41
N GLU A 7 -13.01 13.82 35.82
CA GLU A 7 -13.16 15.18 35.31
C GLU A 7 -11.97 16.10 35.63
N VAL A 8 -11.36 15.91 36.81
CA VAL A 8 -10.12 16.62 37.23
C VAL A 8 -8.90 16.10 36.47
N SER A 9 -8.81 14.80 36.21
CA SER A 9 -7.72 14.18 35.42
C SER A 9 -7.76 14.68 33.97
N ASP A 10 -8.94 14.72 33.33
CA ASP A 10 -9.11 15.22 31.97
C ASP A 10 -8.78 16.72 31.88
N SER A 11 -9.17 17.52 32.87
CA SER A 11 -8.87 18.95 32.88
C SER A 11 -7.38 19.25 33.08
N LEU A 12 -6.65 18.40 33.80
CA LEU A 12 -5.20 18.48 33.99
C LEU A 12 -4.43 18.03 32.74
N PHE A 13 -4.91 17.00 32.05
CA PHE A 13 -4.34 16.52 30.78
C PHE A 13 -4.49 17.56 29.67
N LEU A 14 -5.65 18.21 29.57
CA LEU A 14 -5.92 19.30 28.63
C LEU A 14 -5.12 20.58 28.90
N LYS A 15 -4.59 20.75 30.10
CA LYS A 15 -3.77 21.89 30.53
C LYS A 15 -2.26 21.62 30.49
N SER A 16 -1.83 20.41 30.10
CA SER A 16 -0.41 20.12 30.01
C SER A 16 0.24 20.98 28.91
N PRO A 17 1.44 21.52 29.14
CA PRO A 17 2.15 22.33 28.15
C PRO A 17 2.38 21.53 26.85
N SER A 18 2.57 20.24 26.96
CA SER A 18 2.73 19.31 25.82
C SER A 18 1.48 19.28 24.94
N TYR A 19 0.29 19.21 25.52
CA TYR A 19 -0.98 19.17 24.76
C TYR A 19 -1.28 20.50 24.08
N SER A 20 -0.94 21.62 24.69
CA SER A 20 -1.12 22.94 24.09
C SER A 20 -0.16 23.20 22.92
N GLU A 21 1.06 22.69 23.00
CA GLU A 21 2.05 22.72 21.92
C GLU A 21 1.64 21.84 20.75
N GLU A 22 1.16 20.64 21.05
CA GLU A 22 0.66 19.69 20.06
C GLU A 22 -0.55 20.28 19.29
N LYS A 23 -1.47 20.91 19.98
CA LYS A 23 -2.58 21.66 19.36
C LYS A 23 -2.12 22.84 18.49
N ARG A 24 -1.11 23.58 18.93
CA ARG A 24 -0.53 24.69 18.14
C ARG A 24 0.11 24.15 16.86
N ILE A 25 0.93 23.11 16.97
CA ILE A 25 1.55 22.46 15.82
C ILE A 25 0.47 21.94 14.86
N PHE A 26 -0.58 21.31 15.37
CA PHE A 26 -1.69 20.84 14.55
C PHE A 26 -2.45 21.98 13.86
N GLN A 27 -2.68 23.10 14.54
CA GLN A 27 -3.30 24.29 13.95
C GLN A 27 -2.39 24.96 12.90
N GLU A 28 -1.07 25.06 13.16
CA GLU A 28 -0.12 25.61 12.18
C GLU A 28 -0.03 24.73 10.93
N ILE A 29 -0.03 23.41 11.09
CA ILE A 29 -0.08 22.46 9.99
C ILE A 29 -1.38 22.61 9.21
N SER A 30 -2.51 22.71 9.90
CA SER A 30 -3.84 22.90 9.29
C SER A 30 -3.96 24.21 8.52
N MET A 31 -3.49 25.32 9.09
CA MET A 31 -3.47 26.63 8.41
C MET A 31 -2.50 26.68 7.23
N SER A 32 -1.35 26.02 7.35
CA SER A 32 -0.40 25.87 6.25
C SER A 32 -1.01 25.08 5.08
N GLN A 33 -1.82 24.08 5.37
CA GLN A 33 -2.53 23.29 4.38
C GLN A 33 -3.65 24.06 3.69
N GLU A 34 -4.41 24.83 4.45
CA GLU A 34 -5.47 25.69 3.91
C GLU A 34 -4.88 26.78 3.01
N ASN A 35 -3.75 27.36 3.40
CA ASN A 35 -3.01 28.32 2.57
C ASN A 35 -2.41 27.65 1.30
N LEU A 36 -1.91 26.41 1.40
CA LEU A 36 -1.46 25.62 0.25
C LEU A 36 -2.61 25.22 -0.68
N SER A 37 -3.78 24.88 -0.12
CA SER A 37 -4.98 24.56 -0.92
C SER A 37 -5.55 25.80 -1.62
N ASN A 38 -5.48 26.96 -0.98
CA ASN A 38 -5.94 28.24 -1.52
C ASN A 38 -4.95 28.85 -2.52
N SER A 39 -3.65 28.58 -2.37
CA SER A 39 -2.61 28.97 -3.32
C SER A 39 -2.38 27.98 -4.47
N ALA A 40 -2.94 26.78 -4.37
CA ALA A 40 -2.95 25.80 -5.44
C ALA A 40 -3.87 26.28 -6.56
N GLY A 41 -3.29 26.87 -7.58
CA GLY A 41 -3.96 27.19 -8.83
C GLY A 41 -4.62 25.98 -9.48
N PRO A 42 -5.03 26.02 -10.75
CA PRO A 42 -5.85 25.01 -11.43
C PRO A 42 -5.25 23.59 -11.52
N ASN A 43 -4.12 23.35 -10.89
CA ASN A 43 -3.39 22.07 -10.82
C ASN A 43 -3.60 21.28 -9.50
N CYS A 44 -4.65 21.55 -8.73
CA CYS A 44 -4.99 20.71 -7.58
C CYS A 44 -5.19 19.25 -8.02
N LEU A 45 -4.59 18.32 -7.25
CA LEU A 45 -4.77 16.88 -7.45
C LEU A 45 -6.27 16.54 -7.46
N LYS A 46 -6.79 16.18 -8.63
CA LYS A 46 -8.19 15.74 -8.76
C LYS A 46 -8.35 14.37 -8.07
N ARG A 47 -9.35 14.24 -7.22
CA ARG A 47 -9.80 12.93 -6.75
C ARG A 47 -10.19 12.07 -7.96
N SER A 48 -9.32 11.14 -8.34
CA SER A 48 -9.49 10.27 -9.51
C SER A 48 -10.01 8.89 -9.14
N PHE A 49 -9.86 8.47 -7.88
CA PHE A 49 -10.25 7.16 -7.37
C PHE A 49 -11.44 7.24 -6.44
N GLY A 50 -12.40 6.33 -6.63
CA GLY A 50 -13.45 6.03 -5.68
C GLY A 50 -12.99 5.01 -4.63
N MET A 51 -13.86 4.76 -3.64
CA MET A 51 -13.61 3.76 -2.59
C MET A 51 -13.37 2.37 -3.18
N ARG A 52 -14.08 2.00 -4.24
CA ARG A 52 -13.94 0.68 -4.88
C ARG A 52 -12.54 0.50 -5.49
N GLU A 53 -12.08 1.49 -6.25
CA GLU A 53 -10.73 1.48 -6.84
C GLU A 53 -9.65 1.43 -5.77
N ALA A 54 -9.80 2.19 -4.68
CA ALA A 54 -8.85 2.17 -3.57
C ALA A 54 -8.77 0.77 -2.93
N VAL A 55 -9.91 0.14 -2.65
CA VAL A 55 -9.95 -1.21 -2.06
C VAL A 55 -9.38 -2.25 -3.02
N THR A 56 -9.73 -2.21 -4.31
CA THR A 56 -9.25 -3.20 -5.29
C THR A 56 -7.75 -3.07 -5.57
N ILE A 57 -7.22 -1.85 -5.62
CA ILE A 57 -5.77 -1.62 -5.76
C ILE A 57 -5.03 -2.15 -4.54
N THR A 58 -5.51 -1.84 -3.33
CA THR A 58 -4.89 -2.30 -2.09
C THR A 58 -4.95 -3.83 -1.98
N ALA A 59 -6.11 -4.43 -2.20
CA ALA A 59 -6.27 -5.88 -2.18
C ALA A 59 -5.40 -6.58 -3.24
N GLY A 60 -5.34 -6.04 -4.46
CA GLY A 60 -4.48 -6.55 -5.53
C GLY A 60 -2.99 -6.49 -5.19
N SER A 61 -2.56 -5.42 -4.54
CA SER A 61 -1.17 -5.28 -4.08
C SER A 61 -0.81 -6.28 -2.99
N VAL A 62 -1.76 -6.64 -2.12
CA VAL A 62 -1.54 -7.62 -1.04
C VAL A 62 -1.51 -9.05 -1.58
N ILE A 63 -2.43 -9.40 -2.50
CA ILE A 63 -2.52 -10.75 -3.06
C ILE A 63 -1.23 -11.07 -3.84
N GLY A 64 -0.81 -10.23 -4.77
CA GLY A 64 0.44 -10.34 -5.54
C GLY A 64 0.86 -11.75 -5.90
N VAL A 65 2.08 -11.89 -6.37
CA VAL A 65 2.72 -13.18 -6.66
C VAL A 65 3.06 -13.97 -5.40
N GLY A 66 3.23 -13.29 -4.26
CA GLY A 66 3.58 -13.92 -2.99
C GLY A 66 2.63 -15.05 -2.59
N LEU A 67 1.33 -14.89 -2.82
CA LEU A 67 0.34 -15.93 -2.52
C LEU A 67 0.56 -17.19 -3.37
N PHE A 68 0.84 -17.03 -4.65
CA PHE A 68 0.92 -18.15 -5.59
C PHE A 68 2.29 -18.86 -5.59
N THR A 69 3.37 -18.11 -5.48
CA THR A 69 4.73 -18.67 -5.53
C THR A 69 5.27 -19.03 -4.15
N THR A 70 5.28 -18.07 -3.22
CA THR A 70 5.80 -18.28 -1.87
C THR A 70 4.84 -19.14 -1.06
N GLY A 71 3.52 -18.91 -1.18
CA GLY A 71 2.50 -19.67 -0.49
C GLY A 71 2.58 -21.17 -0.80
N SER A 72 2.68 -21.54 -2.08
CA SER A 72 2.79 -22.95 -2.48
C SER A 72 4.07 -23.63 -1.98
N ASN A 73 5.21 -22.92 -1.99
CA ASN A 73 6.48 -23.43 -1.46
C ASN A 73 6.42 -23.60 0.07
N VAL A 74 5.82 -22.66 0.78
CA VAL A 74 5.66 -22.71 2.24
C VAL A 74 4.75 -23.85 2.65
N VAL A 75 3.62 -24.04 1.94
CA VAL A 75 2.72 -25.18 2.15
C VAL A 75 3.43 -26.51 1.89
N GLY A 76 4.23 -26.59 0.82
CA GLY A 76 5.00 -27.79 0.50
C GLY A 76 6.03 -28.18 1.55
N ASN A 77 6.63 -27.19 2.24
CA ASN A 77 7.66 -27.44 3.26
C ASN A 77 7.08 -27.62 4.68
N LEU A 78 6.04 -26.88 5.04
CA LEU A 78 5.47 -26.86 6.40
C LEU A 78 4.20 -27.72 6.54
N GLY A 79 3.60 -28.13 5.44
CA GLY A 79 2.35 -28.91 5.49
C GLY A 79 1.24 -28.16 6.24
N VAL A 80 0.58 -28.86 7.16
CA VAL A 80 -0.57 -28.32 7.93
C VAL A 80 -0.18 -27.20 8.89
N GLU A 81 1.08 -27.14 9.30
CA GLU A 81 1.59 -26.09 10.24
C GLU A 81 1.51 -24.69 9.65
N VAL A 82 1.39 -24.56 8.32
CA VAL A 82 1.20 -23.28 7.64
C VAL A 82 -0.03 -22.53 8.14
N ILE A 83 -1.08 -23.24 8.58
CA ILE A 83 -2.30 -22.63 9.09
C ILE A 83 -2.00 -21.82 10.36
N PHE A 84 -1.27 -22.42 11.30
CA PHE A 84 -0.87 -21.73 12.54
C PHE A 84 0.09 -20.57 12.26
N ALA A 85 1.06 -20.76 11.36
CA ALA A 85 1.96 -19.70 10.95
C ALA A 85 1.22 -18.51 10.33
N THR A 86 0.24 -18.78 9.49
CA THR A 86 -0.57 -17.74 8.83
C THR A 86 -1.47 -17.00 9.83
N LEU A 87 -2.08 -17.70 10.78
CA LEU A 87 -2.88 -17.08 11.84
C LEU A 87 -2.02 -16.19 12.73
N LEU A 88 -0.83 -16.65 13.09
CA LEU A 88 0.13 -15.86 13.89
C LEU A 88 0.59 -14.62 13.11
N ALA A 89 0.92 -14.78 11.83
CA ALA A 89 1.30 -13.67 10.96
C ALA A 89 0.16 -12.64 10.83
N LEU A 90 -1.09 -13.10 10.71
CA LEU A 90 -2.27 -12.24 10.70
C LEU A 90 -2.36 -11.40 11.98
N LEU A 91 -2.24 -12.03 13.15
CA LEU A 91 -2.30 -11.32 14.44
C LEU A 91 -1.21 -10.26 14.56
N VAL A 92 0.02 -10.59 14.17
CA VAL A 92 1.15 -9.63 14.19
C VAL A 92 0.93 -8.49 13.21
N SER A 93 0.32 -8.76 12.05
CA SER A 93 0.09 -7.76 10.99
C SER A 93 -1.04 -6.79 11.29
N ILE A 94 -1.98 -7.12 12.18
CA ILE A 94 -3.09 -6.23 12.56
C ILE A 94 -2.57 -4.91 13.14
N TYR A 95 -1.57 -4.97 14.03
CA TYR A 95 -1.04 -3.78 14.69
C TYR A 95 -0.47 -2.75 13.71
N PRO A 96 0.50 -3.06 12.83
CA PRO A 96 0.98 -2.10 11.85
C PRO A 96 -0.10 -1.66 10.86
N ALA A 97 -1.05 -2.53 10.51
CA ALA A 97 -2.15 -2.15 9.61
C ALA A 97 -3.04 -1.07 10.23
N LEU A 98 -3.38 -1.19 11.51
CA LEU A 98 -4.16 -0.18 12.24
C LEU A 98 -3.39 1.13 12.37
N LEU A 99 -2.07 1.10 12.66
CA LEU A 99 -1.24 2.30 12.71
C LEU A 99 -1.22 3.05 11.37
N TYR A 100 -1.05 2.32 10.26
CA TYR A 100 -1.10 2.94 8.93
C TYR A 100 -2.48 3.51 8.60
N ALA A 101 -3.56 2.84 9.01
CA ALA A 101 -4.93 3.33 8.82
C ALA A 101 -5.18 4.62 9.61
N GLU A 102 -4.74 4.68 10.86
CA GLU A 102 -4.84 5.86 11.72
C GLU A 102 -4.02 7.04 11.17
N MET A 103 -2.75 6.80 10.83
CA MET A 103 -1.90 7.83 10.25
C MET A 103 -2.42 8.31 8.89
N GLY A 104 -2.94 7.42 8.04
CA GLY A 104 -3.53 7.79 6.76
C GLY A 104 -4.81 8.60 6.88
N ALA A 105 -5.60 8.37 7.93
CA ALA A 105 -6.80 9.16 8.23
C ALA A 105 -6.45 10.54 8.83
N ALA A 106 -5.45 10.58 9.71
CA ALA A 106 -5.02 11.82 10.37
C ALA A 106 -4.18 12.73 9.47
N LEU A 107 -3.39 12.15 8.56
CA LEU A 107 -2.40 12.84 7.72
C LEU A 107 -2.64 12.53 6.22
N PRO A 108 -3.65 13.14 5.59
CA PRO A 108 -4.02 12.87 4.20
C PRO A 108 -3.05 13.51 3.18
N TYR A 109 -1.74 13.32 3.38
CA TYR A 109 -0.69 13.84 2.52
C TYR A 109 -0.18 12.78 1.53
N ALA A 110 0.23 13.23 0.35
CA ALA A 110 0.97 12.39 -0.55
C ALA A 110 2.37 12.11 0.01
N GLY A 111 2.85 10.85 -0.06
CA GLY A 111 4.19 10.47 0.39
C GLY A 111 4.23 9.24 1.30
N GLY A 112 3.10 8.78 1.82
CA GLY A 112 2.99 7.53 2.60
C GLY A 112 4.04 7.42 3.70
N THR A 113 4.75 6.30 3.74
CA THR A 113 5.74 5.97 4.78
C THR A 113 6.81 7.05 4.97
N TYR A 114 7.28 7.68 3.88
CA TYR A 114 8.23 8.80 3.96
C TYR A 114 7.66 9.95 4.79
N GLN A 115 6.43 10.35 4.48
CA GLN A 115 5.79 11.49 5.13
C GLN A 115 5.49 11.20 6.60
N PHE A 116 4.97 10.02 6.90
CA PHE A 116 4.67 9.61 8.28
C PHE A 116 5.93 9.55 9.14
N ALA A 117 7.00 8.97 8.62
CA ALA A 117 8.29 8.92 9.32
C ALA A 117 8.93 10.31 9.47
N SER A 118 8.80 11.18 8.46
CA SER A 118 9.33 12.55 8.52
C SER A 118 8.65 13.40 9.57
N LEU A 119 7.34 13.26 9.73
CA LEU A 119 6.55 14.00 10.72
C LEU A 119 6.75 13.47 12.14
N GLY A 120 6.80 12.14 12.30
CA GLY A 120 6.93 11.53 13.64
C GLY A 120 8.35 11.47 14.18
N LEU A 121 9.34 11.20 13.32
CA LEU A 121 10.72 10.90 13.71
C LEU A 121 11.77 11.85 13.10
N GLY A 122 11.31 12.81 12.31
CA GLY A 122 12.17 13.80 11.67
C GLY A 122 12.61 13.43 10.25
N LYS A 123 13.06 14.46 9.51
CA LYS A 123 13.35 14.38 8.06
C LYS A 123 14.37 13.31 7.68
N ALA A 124 15.42 13.12 8.49
CA ALA A 124 16.46 12.13 8.22
C ALA A 124 15.90 10.70 8.24
N VAL A 125 15.07 10.38 9.23
CA VAL A 125 14.41 9.06 9.34
C VAL A 125 13.40 8.89 8.21
N GLY A 126 12.68 9.95 7.84
CA GLY A 126 11.78 9.92 6.69
C GLY A 126 12.48 9.55 5.38
N VAL A 127 13.64 10.16 5.10
CA VAL A 127 14.45 9.82 3.91
C VAL A 127 14.88 8.35 3.94
N LEU A 128 15.38 7.86 5.06
CA LEU A 128 15.76 6.45 5.20
C LEU A 128 14.57 5.51 5.01
N ALA A 129 13.41 5.83 5.57
CA ALA A 129 12.19 5.06 5.41
C ALA A 129 11.71 5.03 3.93
N GLY A 130 11.74 6.17 3.25
CA GLY A 130 11.43 6.28 1.83
C GLY A 130 12.38 5.47 0.94
N TRP A 131 13.69 5.55 1.18
CA TRP A 131 14.69 4.76 0.48
C TRP A 131 14.49 3.24 0.70
N ASN A 132 14.29 2.83 1.96
CA ASN A 132 14.03 1.43 2.28
C ASN A 132 12.79 0.90 1.54
N PHE A 133 11.73 1.70 1.48
CA PHE A 133 10.51 1.35 0.74
C PHE A 133 10.78 1.17 -0.76
N ILE A 134 11.54 2.07 -1.40
CA ILE A 134 11.89 1.96 -2.82
C ILE A 134 12.74 0.71 -3.07
N ILE A 135 13.78 0.50 -2.25
CA ILE A 135 14.68 -0.66 -2.39
C ILE A 135 13.93 -1.98 -2.21
N SER A 136 12.92 -2.04 -1.35
CA SER A 136 12.10 -3.24 -1.18
C SER A 136 11.12 -3.47 -2.34
N LEU A 137 10.55 -2.43 -2.93
CA LEU A 137 9.57 -2.57 -4.01
C LEU A 137 10.19 -3.00 -5.35
N VAL A 138 11.39 -2.53 -5.68
CA VAL A 138 12.03 -2.83 -6.97
C VAL A 138 12.22 -4.34 -7.20
N PRO A 139 12.81 -5.11 -6.26
CA PRO A 139 12.93 -6.57 -6.43
C PRO A 139 11.58 -7.29 -6.46
N VAL A 140 10.59 -6.82 -5.68
CA VAL A 140 9.24 -7.41 -5.67
C VAL A 140 8.61 -7.27 -7.05
N THR A 141 8.61 -6.07 -7.63
CA THR A 141 8.05 -5.83 -8.97
C THR A 141 8.74 -6.66 -10.05
N GLY A 142 10.07 -6.80 -9.97
CA GLY A 142 10.83 -7.66 -10.87
C GLY A 142 10.46 -9.14 -10.73
N GLY A 143 10.31 -9.62 -9.50
CA GLY A 143 9.85 -10.97 -9.19
C GLY A 143 8.45 -11.26 -9.72
N GLU A 144 7.53 -10.32 -9.56
CA GLU A 144 6.15 -10.40 -10.08
C GLU A 144 6.11 -10.49 -11.60
N ALA A 145 6.91 -9.68 -12.29
CA ALA A 145 6.99 -9.71 -13.75
C ALA A 145 7.56 -11.04 -14.28
N LEU A 146 8.59 -11.59 -13.61
CA LEU A 146 9.16 -12.89 -13.96
C LEU A 146 8.18 -14.05 -13.71
N ALA A 147 7.46 -14.03 -12.59
CA ALA A 147 6.46 -15.04 -12.28
C ALA A 147 5.29 -14.97 -13.27
N PHE A 148 4.80 -13.77 -13.61
CA PHE A 148 3.82 -13.60 -14.67
C PHE A 148 4.29 -14.22 -15.98
N SER A 149 5.52 -13.94 -16.38
CA SER A 149 6.11 -14.51 -17.59
C SER A 149 6.10 -16.04 -17.58
N TYR A 150 6.47 -16.64 -16.46
CA TYR A 150 6.48 -18.09 -16.29
C TYR A 150 5.08 -18.70 -16.44
N TYR A 151 4.09 -18.18 -15.71
CA TYR A 151 2.72 -18.68 -15.78
C TYR A 151 2.08 -18.42 -17.14
N PHE A 152 2.33 -17.27 -17.76
CA PHE A 152 1.84 -16.95 -19.08
C PHE A 152 2.37 -17.91 -20.15
N LYS A 153 3.66 -18.21 -20.13
CA LYS A 153 4.24 -19.18 -21.06
C LYS A 153 3.72 -20.59 -20.84
N THR A 154 3.54 -20.98 -19.58
CA THR A 154 2.95 -22.29 -19.22
C THR A 154 1.52 -22.39 -19.75
N LEU A 155 0.72 -21.32 -19.62
CA LEU A 155 -0.63 -21.26 -20.15
C LEU A 155 -0.62 -21.36 -21.70
N CYS A 156 0.24 -20.60 -22.38
CA CYS A 156 0.37 -20.67 -23.83
C CYS A 156 0.76 -22.07 -24.31
N LEU A 157 1.67 -22.73 -23.59
CA LEU A 157 2.07 -24.11 -23.91
C LEU A 157 0.89 -25.09 -23.75
N ALA A 158 0.02 -24.91 -22.77
CA ALA A 158 -1.19 -25.72 -22.60
C ALA A 158 -2.16 -25.59 -23.78
N PHE A 159 -2.16 -24.45 -24.48
CA PHE A 159 -2.89 -24.25 -25.73
C PHE A 159 -2.10 -24.63 -26.99
N GLY A 160 -0.93 -25.25 -26.86
CA GLY A 160 -0.07 -25.66 -27.96
C GLY A 160 0.77 -24.52 -28.56
N TRP A 161 0.79 -23.34 -27.96
CA TRP A 161 1.56 -22.19 -28.43
C TRP A 161 2.92 -22.13 -27.75
N GLN A 162 3.98 -22.31 -28.51
CA GLN A 162 5.34 -22.16 -28.01
C GLN A 162 5.83 -20.74 -28.27
N ILE A 163 6.13 -20.00 -27.18
CA ILE A 163 6.73 -18.68 -27.26
C ILE A 163 8.26 -18.81 -27.19
N PRO A 164 8.99 -18.50 -28.28
CA PRO A 164 10.46 -18.69 -28.36
C PRO A 164 11.24 -17.58 -27.63
N LEU A 165 10.61 -16.80 -26.76
CA LEU A 165 11.21 -15.72 -25.98
C LEU A 165 11.66 -16.23 -24.61
N SER A 166 12.74 -15.66 -24.07
CA SER A 166 13.16 -15.94 -22.69
C SER A 166 12.13 -15.37 -21.71
N ASN A 167 12.08 -15.93 -20.48
CA ASN A 167 11.17 -15.40 -19.43
C ASN A 167 11.47 -13.94 -19.11
N VAL A 168 12.75 -13.55 -19.13
CA VAL A 168 13.16 -12.16 -18.91
C VAL A 168 12.64 -11.24 -20.00
N ALA A 169 12.69 -11.66 -21.27
CA ALA A 169 12.18 -10.86 -22.39
C ALA A 169 10.67 -10.62 -22.29
N VAL A 170 9.90 -11.67 -21.96
CA VAL A 170 8.45 -11.53 -21.75
C VAL A 170 8.16 -10.63 -20.54
N ALA A 171 8.87 -10.79 -19.43
CA ALA A 171 8.74 -9.95 -18.25
C ALA A 171 9.01 -8.49 -18.58
N LEU A 172 10.06 -8.17 -19.33
CA LEU A 172 10.38 -6.81 -19.76
C LEU A 172 9.30 -6.21 -20.65
N ILE A 173 8.78 -6.95 -21.63
CA ILE A 173 7.71 -6.49 -22.51
C ILE A 173 6.46 -6.13 -21.70
N VAL A 174 6.08 -6.97 -20.75
CA VAL A 174 4.92 -6.75 -19.88
C VAL A 174 5.14 -5.53 -18.98
N THR A 175 6.32 -5.41 -18.37
CA THR A 175 6.66 -4.27 -17.52
C THR A 175 6.60 -2.96 -18.30
N ILE A 176 7.19 -2.92 -19.49
CA ILE A 176 7.13 -1.75 -20.37
C ILE A 176 5.68 -1.44 -20.76
N GLY A 177 4.87 -2.45 -21.07
CA GLY A 177 3.45 -2.28 -21.35
C GLY A 177 2.69 -1.63 -20.21
N PHE A 178 2.93 -2.05 -18.97
CA PHE A 178 2.32 -1.43 -17.79
C PHE A 178 2.84 -0.02 -17.51
N ILE A 179 4.12 0.25 -17.76
CA ILE A 179 4.67 1.62 -17.67
C ILE A 179 3.96 2.54 -18.67
N ILE A 180 3.83 2.11 -19.92
CA ILE A 180 3.11 2.85 -20.95
C ILE A 180 1.65 3.07 -20.55
N ALA A 181 0.95 2.03 -20.08
CA ALA A 181 -0.42 2.15 -19.60
C ALA A 181 -0.58 3.17 -18.46
N ASN A 182 0.39 3.23 -17.54
CA ASN A 182 0.41 4.23 -16.46
C ASN A 182 0.61 5.66 -16.98
N VAL A 183 1.40 5.86 -18.03
CA VAL A 183 1.58 7.18 -18.67
C VAL A 183 0.27 7.71 -19.27
N PHE A 184 -0.59 6.83 -19.81
CA PHE A 184 -1.91 7.20 -20.32
C PHE A 184 -2.93 7.57 -19.22
N GLY A 185 -2.57 7.39 -17.98
CA GLY A 185 -3.29 7.92 -16.82
C GLY A 185 -3.86 6.87 -15.89
N VAL A 186 -3.91 7.26 -14.64
CA VAL A 186 -4.29 6.44 -13.47
C VAL A 186 -5.69 5.82 -13.59
N ARG A 187 -6.60 6.44 -14.36
CA ARG A 187 -7.96 5.93 -14.60
C ARG A 187 -7.96 4.64 -15.41
N LEU A 188 -7.06 4.52 -16.39
CA LEU A 188 -6.94 3.29 -17.19
C LEU A 188 -6.44 2.15 -16.31
N THR A 189 -5.40 2.42 -15.54
CA THR A 189 -4.83 1.44 -14.59
C THR A 189 -5.86 0.98 -13.56
N GLY A 190 -6.64 1.89 -12.98
CA GLY A 190 -7.72 1.55 -12.04
C GLY A 190 -8.82 0.69 -12.66
N ARG A 191 -9.21 0.94 -13.92
CA ARG A 191 -10.20 0.11 -14.63
C ARG A 191 -9.67 -1.28 -14.95
N LEU A 192 -8.41 -1.37 -15.39
CA LEU A 192 -7.73 -2.65 -15.61
C LEU A 192 -7.65 -3.46 -14.32
N GLN A 193 -7.27 -2.81 -13.21
CA GLN A 193 -7.19 -3.43 -11.91
C GLN A 193 -8.55 -3.96 -11.44
N ASN A 194 -9.62 -3.17 -11.57
CA ASN A 194 -10.98 -3.62 -11.25
C ASN A 194 -11.41 -4.83 -12.08
N GLY A 195 -11.09 -4.85 -13.37
CA GLY A 195 -11.36 -5.98 -14.26
C GLY A 195 -10.60 -7.23 -13.83
N LEU A 196 -9.30 -7.11 -13.58
CA LEU A 196 -8.45 -8.22 -13.13
C LEU A 196 -8.91 -8.77 -11.78
N MET A 197 -9.26 -7.90 -10.83
CA MET A 197 -9.79 -8.32 -9.52
C MET A 197 -11.14 -9.02 -9.63
N PHE A 198 -12.00 -8.61 -10.55
CA PHE A 198 -13.25 -9.31 -10.82
C PHE A 198 -12.99 -10.73 -11.32
N PHE A 199 -12.09 -10.92 -12.29
CA PHE A 199 -11.69 -12.25 -12.75
C PHE A 199 -11.07 -13.09 -11.64
N LEU A 200 -10.22 -12.51 -10.82
CA LEU A 200 -9.56 -13.19 -9.71
C LEU A 200 -10.59 -13.62 -8.63
N SER A 201 -11.57 -12.78 -8.35
CA SER A 201 -12.69 -13.09 -7.46
C SER A 201 -13.56 -14.23 -8.02
N LEU A 202 -13.79 -14.27 -9.33
CA LEU A 202 -14.57 -15.32 -9.99
C LEU A 202 -13.87 -16.68 -9.94
N ILE A 203 -12.54 -16.72 -9.95
CA ILE A 203 -11.76 -17.95 -9.86
C ILE A 203 -11.76 -18.50 -8.42
N HIS A 204 -11.99 -17.67 -7.41
CA HIS A 204 -12.01 -18.07 -5.98
C HIS A 204 -13.39 -18.51 -5.48
N ILE A 205 -14.45 -18.38 -6.26
CA ILE A 205 -15.79 -18.92 -5.98
C ILE A 205 -15.97 -20.25 -6.69
#